data_de000bdcc4796016310083a830197d3a
#
_entry.id   de000bdcc4796016310083a830197d3a
#
_cell.length_a   1.000
_cell.length_b   1.000
_cell.length_c   1.000
_cell.angle_alpha   90.00
_cell.angle_beta   90.00
_cell.angle_gamma   90.00
#
_symmetry.space_group_name_H-M   'P 1'
#
loop_
_entity.id
_entity.type
_entity.pdbx_description
1 polymer ?
#
loop_
_entity_poly.entity_id
_entity_poly.type
_entity_poly.pdbx_seq_one_letter_code
_entity_poly.pdbx_strand_id
1 'polypeptide(L)'
;MANNNELIAQCRAKAEEWLSPSFDEETRSQVKAMLDNPDPTDLIEAFYQSLEFGTGGLRGIMGVGTNRMNKYIVGMATQGFANYVKKAFPGRTDLAAVVGHDCRNHGREYAETVAAIFSANGIKAYLFESLRPTPEISFAIRQLGAQCGVNVTASHNPKEYNGYKAYWDDGAQVLSPHDTGIIDEVKKVRIEDVKFEPNPDLIQIIGGEMDYDYMMAVKEGMVDQDVILRQKDLNIVYSAMHGTGRVLVPLCLRSWGFQNINVVPEQMVIDGNFPTVVSPNPENAEAMTLGMKLG
;
A
#
# COMPACT_ATOMS: atom_id res chain seq x y z
N MET A 1 22.33 -32.19 -4.23
CA MET A 1 22.37 -32.29 -2.75
C MET A 1 23.31 -31.24 -2.12
N ALA A 2 24.55 -31.06 -2.60
CA ALA A 2 25.47 -30.03 -2.06
C ALA A 2 24.92 -28.60 -2.14
N ASN A 3 24.29 -28.23 -3.26
CA ASN A 3 23.75 -26.89 -3.49
C ASN A 3 22.57 -26.53 -2.55
N ASN A 4 21.79 -27.52 -2.12
CA ASN A 4 20.65 -27.30 -1.22
C ASN A 4 21.09 -27.03 0.24
N ASN A 5 22.10 -27.72 0.72
CA ASN A 5 22.63 -27.52 2.07
C ASN A 5 23.32 -26.15 2.22
N GLU A 6 23.99 -25.68 1.17
CA GLU A 6 24.60 -24.35 1.15
C GLU A 6 23.52 -23.24 1.18
N LEU A 7 22.46 -23.38 0.40
CA LEU A 7 21.33 -22.44 0.44
C LEU A 7 20.68 -22.39 1.82
N ILE A 8 20.42 -23.53 2.43
CA ILE A 8 19.86 -23.62 3.79
C ILE A 8 20.77 -22.90 4.79
N ALA A 9 22.08 -23.12 4.72
CA ALA A 9 23.03 -22.46 5.62
C ALA A 9 23.02 -20.92 5.44
N GLN A 10 22.96 -20.44 4.19
CA GLN A 10 22.85 -19.00 3.90
C GLN A 10 21.54 -18.41 4.44
N CYS A 11 20.40 -19.10 4.26
CA CYS A 11 19.11 -18.67 4.79
C CYS A 11 19.11 -18.64 6.32
N ARG A 12 19.72 -19.64 6.97
CA ARG A 12 19.89 -19.66 8.43
C ARG A 12 20.70 -18.48 8.94
N ALA A 13 21.83 -18.19 8.31
CA ALA A 13 22.67 -17.05 8.71
C ALA A 13 21.91 -15.72 8.61
N LYS A 14 21.15 -15.48 7.53
CA LYS A 14 20.29 -14.29 7.40
C LYS A 14 19.18 -14.25 8.45
N ALA A 15 18.56 -15.39 8.74
CA ALA A 15 17.51 -15.48 9.75
C ALA A 15 18.04 -15.21 11.17
N GLU A 16 19.25 -15.65 11.48
CA GLU A 16 19.91 -15.40 12.77
C GLU A 16 20.14 -13.90 13.01
N GLU A 17 20.41 -13.10 11.97
CA GLU A 17 20.50 -11.62 12.06
C GLU A 17 19.18 -11.00 12.55
N TRP A 18 18.04 -11.62 12.24
CA TRP A 18 16.71 -11.17 12.65
C TRP A 18 16.36 -11.50 14.11
N LEU A 19 17.25 -12.19 14.83
CA LEU A 19 17.14 -12.38 16.28
C LEU A 19 17.74 -11.22 17.09
N SER A 20 18.31 -10.22 16.42
CA SER A 20 18.89 -9.06 17.09
C SER A 20 17.81 -8.18 17.76
N PRO A 21 18.19 -7.32 18.74
CA PRO A 21 17.27 -6.39 19.40
C PRO A 21 16.64 -5.33 18.50
N SER A 22 17.11 -5.19 17.25
CA SER A 22 16.50 -4.30 16.23
C SER A 22 15.13 -4.79 15.78
N PHE A 23 14.78 -6.05 16.06
CA PHE A 23 13.50 -6.66 15.76
C PHE A 23 12.70 -6.88 17.05
N ASP A 24 11.37 -6.76 16.97
CA ASP A 24 10.50 -6.99 18.12
C ASP A 24 10.46 -8.47 18.55
N GLU A 25 9.88 -8.71 19.72
CA GLU A 25 9.84 -10.04 20.33
C GLU A 25 9.00 -11.03 19.49
N GLU A 26 7.89 -10.57 18.92
CA GLU A 26 7.03 -11.38 18.05
C GLU A 26 7.78 -11.84 16.81
N THR A 27 8.43 -10.92 16.11
CA THR A 27 9.28 -11.22 14.94
C THR A 27 10.38 -12.20 15.27
N ARG A 28 11.12 -11.97 16.36
CA ARG A 28 12.18 -12.89 16.80
C ARG A 28 11.65 -14.28 17.15
N SER A 29 10.48 -14.36 17.78
CA SER A 29 9.83 -15.63 18.11
C SER A 29 9.44 -16.42 16.85
N GLN A 30 8.87 -15.74 15.85
CA GLN A 30 8.51 -16.36 14.57
C GLN A 30 9.75 -16.86 13.81
N VAL A 31 10.80 -16.05 13.73
CA VAL A 31 12.08 -16.44 13.11
C VAL A 31 12.71 -17.63 13.83
N LYS A 32 12.71 -17.62 15.17
CA LYS A 32 13.21 -18.75 15.95
C LYS A 32 12.43 -20.03 15.66
N ALA A 33 11.11 -19.95 15.56
CA ALA A 33 10.27 -21.10 15.20
C ALA A 33 10.63 -21.67 13.81
N MET A 34 10.95 -20.81 12.83
CA MET A 34 11.43 -21.25 11.51
C MET A 34 12.80 -21.94 11.60
N LEU A 35 13.72 -21.39 12.40
CA LEU A 35 15.06 -21.96 12.59
C LEU A 35 15.02 -23.32 13.30
N ASP A 36 14.07 -23.52 14.22
CA ASP A 36 13.90 -24.75 14.99
C ASP A 36 13.09 -25.84 14.22
N ASN A 37 12.44 -25.44 13.11
CA ASN A 37 11.66 -26.37 12.29
C ASN A 37 12.58 -27.32 11.51
N PRO A 38 12.39 -28.65 11.60
CA PRO A 38 13.16 -29.62 10.81
C PRO A 38 12.89 -29.51 9.28
N ASP A 39 11.72 -29.01 8.85
CA ASP A 39 11.44 -28.67 7.47
C ASP A 39 11.90 -27.24 7.18
N PRO A 40 12.94 -27.03 6.35
CA PRO A 40 13.49 -25.71 6.07
C PRO A 40 12.71 -24.93 4.99
N THR A 41 11.61 -25.45 4.47
CA THR A 41 10.92 -24.86 3.29
C THR A 41 10.50 -23.42 3.55
N ASP A 42 9.84 -23.13 4.64
CA ASP A 42 9.38 -21.75 4.97
C ASP A 42 10.56 -20.82 5.28
N LEU A 43 11.61 -21.33 5.95
CA LEU A 43 12.85 -20.58 6.18
C LEU A 43 13.53 -20.19 4.85
N ILE A 44 13.61 -21.11 3.91
CA ILE A 44 14.19 -20.83 2.59
C ILE A 44 13.35 -19.78 1.87
N GLU A 45 12.04 -19.95 1.78
CA GLU A 45 11.16 -18.99 1.10
C GLU A 45 11.21 -17.61 1.72
N ALA A 46 11.38 -17.50 3.03
CA ALA A 46 11.46 -16.24 3.75
C ALA A 46 12.80 -15.52 3.58
N PHE A 47 13.94 -16.25 3.38
CA PHE A 47 15.28 -15.68 3.49
C PHE A 47 16.22 -15.94 2.29
N TYR A 48 15.79 -16.70 1.23
CA TYR A 48 16.70 -17.04 0.12
C TYR A 48 17.17 -15.80 -0.66
N GLN A 49 16.37 -14.75 -0.66
CA GLN A 49 16.68 -13.45 -1.28
C GLN A 49 16.09 -12.31 -0.44
N SER A 50 16.37 -11.07 -0.84
CA SER A 50 15.68 -9.88 -0.33
C SER A 50 14.59 -9.48 -1.31
N LEU A 51 13.46 -9.00 -0.78
CA LEU A 51 12.40 -8.43 -1.60
C LEU A 51 12.92 -7.18 -2.30
N GLU A 52 12.98 -7.21 -3.62
CA GLU A 52 13.55 -6.12 -4.40
C GLU A 52 12.56 -4.98 -4.58
N PHE A 53 13.05 -3.75 -4.41
CA PHE A 53 12.36 -2.56 -4.84
C PHE A 53 12.49 -2.48 -6.38
N GLY A 54 11.42 -2.87 -7.08
CA GLY A 54 11.35 -2.80 -8.55
C GLY A 54 10.85 -1.45 -9.03
N THR A 55 10.64 -1.32 -10.36
CA THR A 55 10.02 -0.13 -10.94
C THR A 55 8.66 0.13 -10.27
N GLY A 56 8.56 1.22 -9.52
CA GLY A 56 7.34 1.66 -8.84
C GLY A 56 7.06 1.04 -7.47
N GLY A 57 7.94 0.19 -6.89
CA GLY A 57 7.77 -0.27 -5.51
C GLY A 57 8.10 -1.73 -5.22
N LEU A 58 7.48 -2.27 -4.15
CA LEU A 58 7.64 -3.64 -3.64
C LEU A 58 6.31 -4.39 -3.72
N ARG A 59 6.36 -5.72 -3.83
CA ARG A 59 5.20 -6.60 -3.65
C ARG A 59 5.66 -8.00 -3.24
N GLY A 60 5.02 -8.57 -2.22
CA GLY A 60 5.33 -9.92 -1.75
C GLY A 60 4.28 -10.48 -0.81
N ILE A 61 4.46 -11.74 -0.44
CA ILE A 61 3.67 -12.39 0.60
C ILE A 61 4.02 -11.75 1.95
N MET A 62 3.03 -11.50 2.78
CA MET A 62 3.22 -10.96 4.14
C MET A 62 3.84 -12.00 5.07
N GLY A 63 4.71 -11.57 5.97
CA GLY A 63 5.36 -12.42 6.96
C GLY A 63 6.77 -11.95 7.32
N VAL A 64 7.41 -12.67 8.23
CA VAL A 64 8.79 -12.38 8.64
C VAL A 64 9.79 -12.87 7.60
N GLY A 65 10.89 -12.15 7.44
CA GLY A 65 11.98 -12.49 6.52
C GLY A 65 12.27 -11.42 5.49
N THR A 66 13.43 -11.55 4.87
CA THR A 66 13.93 -10.58 3.88
C THR A 66 13.16 -10.62 2.56
N ASN A 67 12.54 -11.75 2.22
CA ASN A 67 11.74 -11.97 1.01
C ASN A 67 10.23 -11.86 1.26
N ARG A 68 9.81 -11.22 2.35
CA ARG A 68 8.41 -11.07 2.76
C ARG A 68 8.07 -9.59 2.98
N MET A 69 6.79 -9.24 2.78
CA MET A 69 6.27 -7.93 3.18
C MET A 69 6.07 -7.89 4.68
N ASN A 70 6.75 -6.99 5.35
CA ASN A 70 6.63 -6.71 6.78
C ASN A 70 7.05 -5.27 7.08
N LYS A 71 6.83 -4.81 8.32
CA LYS A 71 7.14 -3.43 8.72
C LYS A 71 8.62 -3.05 8.58
N TYR A 72 9.55 -4.02 8.66
CA TYR A 72 10.98 -3.75 8.54
C TYR A 72 11.38 -3.53 7.08
N ILE A 73 10.87 -4.35 6.16
CA ILE A 73 11.08 -4.19 4.72
C ILE A 73 10.42 -2.89 4.22
N VAL A 74 9.19 -2.61 4.65
CA VAL A 74 8.52 -1.32 4.42
C VAL A 74 9.34 -0.16 4.99
N GLY A 75 9.88 -0.35 6.20
CA GLY A 75 10.72 0.64 6.87
C GLY A 75 11.98 0.97 6.11
N MET A 76 12.76 -0.04 5.71
CA MET A 76 13.98 0.16 4.92
C MET A 76 13.70 0.82 3.58
N ALA A 77 12.64 0.40 2.89
CA ALA A 77 12.21 1.01 1.64
C ALA A 77 11.87 2.49 1.81
N THR A 78 11.10 2.82 2.86
CA THR A 78 10.69 4.20 3.15
C THR A 78 11.88 5.06 3.59
N GLN A 79 12.81 4.53 4.38
CA GLN A 79 14.03 5.26 4.76
C GLN A 79 14.88 5.59 3.53
N GLY A 80 15.08 4.64 2.61
CA GLY A 80 15.78 4.87 1.36
C GLY A 80 15.05 5.89 0.48
N PHE A 81 13.73 5.79 0.39
CA PHE A 81 12.92 6.75 -0.35
C PHE A 81 13.01 8.18 0.26
N ALA A 82 12.92 8.31 1.57
CA ALA A 82 13.10 9.60 2.26
C ALA A 82 14.48 10.20 2.01
N ASN A 83 15.54 9.36 2.00
CA ASN A 83 16.89 9.79 1.69
C ASN A 83 16.99 10.33 0.25
N TYR A 84 16.38 9.63 -0.71
CA TYR A 84 16.34 10.06 -2.10
C TYR A 84 15.56 11.37 -2.28
N VAL A 85 14.38 11.50 -1.69
CA VAL A 85 13.57 12.74 -1.76
C VAL A 85 14.38 13.94 -1.29
N LYS A 86 15.08 13.84 -0.16
CA LYS A 86 15.94 14.92 0.35
C LYS A 86 17.09 15.28 -0.60
N LYS A 87 17.61 14.30 -1.36
CA LYS A 87 18.64 14.53 -2.38
C LYS A 87 18.08 15.16 -3.65
N ALA A 88 16.89 14.76 -4.07
CA ALA A 88 16.23 15.26 -5.26
C ALA A 88 15.75 16.70 -5.11
N PHE A 89 15.45 17.15 -3.88
CA PHE A 89 14.97 18.48 -3.56
C PHE A 89 15.91 19.19 -2.55
N PRO A 90 17.16 19.50 -2.95
CA PRO A 90 18.15 20.05 -2.04
C PRO A 90 17.75 21.47 -1.55
N GLY A 91 17.88 21.69 -0.24
CA GLY A 91 17.58 22.98 0.39
C GLY A 91 16.09 23.25 0.65
N ARG A 92 15.17 22.36 0.23
CA ARG A 92 13.75 22.48 0.61
C ARG A 92 13.54 22.05 2.06
N THR A 93 12.77 22.84 2.80
CA THR A 93 12.40 22.59 4.21
C THR A 93 10.94 22.21 4.37
N ASP A 94 10.15 22.29 3.29
CA ASP A 94 8.70 22.06 3.23
C ASP A 94 8.35 20.74 2.49
N LEU A 95 9.23 19.75 2.57
CA LEU A 95 9.01 18.47 1.94
C LEU A 95 7.80 17.75 2.54
N ALA A 96 6.98 17.15 1.67
CA ALA A 96 5.80 16.41 2.07
C ALA A 96 5.63 15.13 1.26
N ALA A 97 4.93 14.16 1.86
CA ALA A 97 4.54 12.90 1.27
C ALA A 97 3.08 12.59 1.56
N VAL A 98 2.37 11.98 0.61
CA VAL A 98 1.01 11.46 0.82
C VAL A 98 1.09 9.95 1.04
N VAL A 99 0.35 9.44 2.03
CA VAL A 99 0.35 8.02 2.39
C VAL A 99 -1.08 7.50 2.44
N GLY A 100 -1.34 6.45 1.67
CA GLY A 100 -2.61 5.75 1.65
C GLY A 100 -2.44 4.23 1.70
N HIS A 101 -3.57 3.53 1.86
CA HIS A 101 -3.60 2.07 1.86
C HIS A 101 -4.94 1.53 1.36
N ASP A 102 -4.98 0.25 1.03
CA ASP A 102 -6.20 -0.49 0.72
C ASP A 102 -6.73 -1.29 1.93
N CYS A 103 -7.64 -2.25 1.68
CA CYS A 103 -8.29 -3.05 2.73
C CYS A 103 -7.45 -4.22 3.25
N ARG A 104 -6.27 -4.47 2.70
CA ARG A 104 -5.47 -5.66 3.02
C ARG A 104 -5.04 -5.69 4.48
N ASN A 105 -4.88 -6.91 5.01
CA ASN A 105 -4.30 -7.13 6.32
C ASN A 105 -2.95 -6.38 6.41
N HIS A 106 -2.62 -5.82 7.56
CA HIS A 106 -1.46 -4.97 7.80
C HIS A 106 -1.37 -3.68 6.96
N GLY A 107 -2.35 -3.40 6.07
CA GLY A 107 -2.30 -2.21 5.20
C GLY A 107 -2.20 -0.92 5.99
N ARG A 108 -3.03 -0.75 7.01
CA ARG A 108 -3.00 0.41 7.91
C ARG A 108 -1.69 0.51 8.70
N GLU A 109 -1.22 -0.58 9.29
CA GLU A 109 0.03 -0.67 10.04
C GLU A 109 1.24 -0.24 9.19
N TYR A 110 1.31 -0.75 7.96
CA TYR A 110 2.39 -0.37 7.04
C TYR A 110 2.30 1.08 6.61
N ALA A 111 1.10 1.61 6.38
CA ALA A 111 0.91 3.03 6.07
C ALA A 111 1.34 3.94 7.23
N GLU A 112 1.03 3.57 8.46
CA GLU A 112 1.49 4.26 9.67
C GLU A 112 3.01 4.20 9.82
N THR A 113 3.63 3.05 9.53
CA THR A 113 5.09 2.89 9.49
C THR A 113 5.72 3.84 8.45
N VAL A 114 5.13 3.93 7.26
CA VAL A 114 5.59 4.86 6.20
C VAL A 114 5.50 6.31 6.67
N ALA A 115 4.36 6.72 7.24
CA ALA A 115 4.16 8.07 7.75
C ALA A 115 5.12 8.40 8.90
N ALA A 116 5.35 7.45 9.81
CA ALA A 116 6.30 7.59 10.90
C ALA A 116 7.71 7.88 10.39
N ILE A 117 8.19 7.11 9.42
CA ILE A 117 9.54 7.25 8.89
C ILE A 117 9.72 8.55 8.09
N PHE A 118 8.75 8.93 7.25
CA PHE A 118 8.82 10.23 6.58
C PHE A 118 8.88 11.38 7.59
N SER A 119 8.02 11.38 8.62
CA SER A 119 7.99 12.41 9.64
C SER A 119 9.28 12.46 10.45
N ALA A 120 9.84 11.31 10.84
CA ALA A 120 11.13 11.21 11.52
C ALA A 120 12.33 11.72 10.70
N ASN A 121 12.16 11.78 9.37
CA ASN A 121 13.15 12.33 8.44
C ASN A 121 12.89 13.80 8.06
N GLY A 122 11.94 14.49 8.74
CA GLY A 122 11.60 15.89 8.51
C GLY A 122 10.75 16.11 7.26
N ILE A 123 10.09 15.07 6.74
CA ILE A 123 9.17 15.13 5.62
C ILE A 123 7.75 15.06 6.18
N LYS A 124 6.92 16.07 5.94
CA LYS A 124 5.53 16.07 6.39
C LYS A 124 4.77 14.91 5.76
N ALA A 125 4.08 14.10 6.56
CA ALA A 125 3.30 12.98 6.08
C ALA A 125 1.79 13.31 6.15
N TYR A 126 1.13 13.35 5.00
CA TYR A 126 -0.33 13.37 4.90
C TYR A 126 -0.82 11.93 4.84
N LEU A 127 -1.35 11.44 5.97
CA LEU A 127 -1.83 10.07 6.09
C LEU A 127 -3.35 10.04 5.97
N PHE A 128 -3.89 9.28 5.03
CA PHE A 128 -5.32 9.07 4.95
C PHE A 128 -5.86 8.37 6.20
N GLU A 129 -6.99 8.86 6.73
CA GLU A 129 -7.64 8.32 7.93
C GLU A 129 -8.09 6.87 7.78
N SER A 130 -8.39 6.45 6.55
CA SER A 130 -8.85 5.11 6.18
C SER A 130 -8.41 4.79 4.75
N LEU A 131 -8.74 3.58 4.28
CA LEU A 131 -8.44 3.17 2.90
C LEU A 131 -9.01 4.15 1.88
N ARG A 132 -8.22 4.43 0.83
CA ARG A 132 -8.62 5.25 -0.32
C ARG A 132 -8.13 4.62 -1.62
N PRO A 133 -8.83 4.86 -2.75
CA PRO A 133 -8.41 4.33 -4.04
C PRO A 133 -7.13 4.99 -4.56
N THR A 134 -6.35 4.21 -5.29
CA THR A 134 -5.07 4.67 -5.88
C THR A 134 -5.16 6.01 -6.63
N PRO A 135 -6.21 6.29 -7.46
CA PRO A 135 -6.32 7.58 -8.16
C PRO A 135 -6.44 8.78 -7.23
N GLU A 136 -7.05 8.61 -6.07
CA GLU A 136 -7.15 9.68 -5.07
C GLU A 136 -5.81 9.97 -4.40
N ILE A 137 -4.97 8.95 -4.17
CA ILE A 137 -3.59 9.14 -3.68
C ILE A 137 -2.79 9.99 -4.68
N SER A 138 -2.88 9.65 -5.97
CA SER A 138 -2.26 10.42 -7.07
C SER A 138 -2.77 11.86 -7.12
N PHE A 139 -4.07 12.08 -6.96
CA PHE A 139 -4.68 13.40 -6.90
C PHE A 139 -4.18 14.20 -5.68
N ALA A 140 -4.17 13.59 -4.50
CA ALA A 140 -3.76 14.24 -3.25
C ALA A 140 -2.29 14.71 -3.28
N ILE A 141 -1.38 13.94 -3.92
CA ILE A 141 0.01 14.36 -4.10
C ILE A 141 0.08 15.72 -4.82
N ARG A 142 -0.63 15.86 -5.93
CA ARG A 142 -0.66 17.09 -6.72
C ARG A 142 -1.42 18.23 -6.02
N GLN A 143 -2.57 17.90 -5.42
CA GLN A 143 -3.43 18.87 -4.73
C GLN A 143 -2.72 19.50 -3.51
N LEU A 144 -1.94 18.72 -2.78
CA LEU A 144 -1.19 19.15 -1.60
C LEU A 144 0.23 19.65 -1.92
N GLY A 145 0.66 19.57 -3.17
CA GLY A 145 2.01 19.95 -3.60
C GLY A 145 3.10 19.07 -2.94
N ALA A 146 2.76 17.82 -2.62
CA ALA A 146 3.69 16.86 -2.02
C ALA A 146 4.73 16.40 -3.06
N GLN A 147 5.94 16.11 -2.62
CA GLN A 147 7.03 15.69 -3.51
C GLN A 147 7.00 14.21 -3.82
N CYS A 148 6.28 13.44 -3.02
CA CYS A 148 6.15 12.01 -3.24
C CYS A 148 4.89 11.46 -2.56
N GLY A 149 4.64 10.18 -2.77
CA GLY A 149 3.61 9.45 -2.04
C GLY A 149 3.85 7.95 -2.03
N VAL A 150 3.11 7.28 -1.15
CA VAL A 150 3.11 5.82 -1.03
C VAL A 150 1.69 5.34 -0.91
N ASN A 151 1.35 4.32 -1.69
CA ASN A 151 0.12 3.56 -1.50
C ASN A 151 0.45 2.11 -1.14
N VAL A 152 0.04 1.71 0.05
CA VAL A 152 0.21 0.33 0.55
C VAL A 152 -0.91 -0.53 -0.02
N THR A 153 -0.60 -1.28 -1.07
CA THR A 153 -1.56 -2.10 -1.81
C THR A 153 -0.89 -3.14 -2.67
N ALA A 154 -1.49 -4.31 -2.82
CA ALA A 154 -1.11 -5.31 -3.81
C ALA A 154 -2.18 -5.45 -4.91
N SER A 155 -2.98 -4.39 -5.18
CA SER A 155 -4.02 -4.41 -6.21
C SER A 155 -5.04 -5.53 -5.99
N HIS A 156 -5.16 -6.47 -6.92
CA HIS A 156 -6.07 -7.62 -6.89
C HIS A 156 -5.37 -8.97 -6.65
N ASN A 157 -4.13 -8.94 -6.12
CA ASN A 157 -3.42 -10.17 -5.75
C ASN A 157 -4.14 -10.92 -4.63
N PRO A 158 -3.88 -12.22 -4.45
CA PRO A 158 -4.40 -13.00 -3.31
C PRO A 158 -4.18 -12.32 -1.96
N LYS A 159 -4.98 -12.69 -0.98
CA LYS A 159 -5.04 -12.06 0.35
C LYS A 159 -3.72 -12.10 1.14
N GLU A 160 -2.87 -13.07 0.84
CA GLU A 160 -1.56 -13.27 1.47
C GLU A 160 -0.55 -12.18 1.06
N TYR A 161 -0.82 -11.45 -0.04
CA TYR A 161 0.08 -10.43 -0.56
C TYR A 161 -0.26 -9.05 -0.01
N ASN A 162 0.79 -8.24 0.16
CA ASN A 162 0.70 -6.79 0.24
C ASN A 162 1.79 -6.17 -0.63
N GLY A 163 1.78 -4.84 -0.75
CA GLY A 163 2.72 -4.12 -1.59
C GLY A 163 2.90 -2.68 -1.15
N TYR A 164 3.89 -2.05 -1.74
CA TYR A 164 4.30 -0.69 -1.49
C TYR A 164 4.51 -0.02 -2.86
N LYS A 165 3.59 0.83 -3.29
CA LYS A 165 3.70 1.59 -4.54
C LYS A 165 4.19 3.00 -4.25
N ALA A 166 5.30 3.38 -4.88
CA ALA A 166 5.89 4.70 -4.75
C ALA A 166 5.44 5.63 -5.89
N TYR A 167 5.17 6.87 -5.55
CA TYR A 167 4.71 7.93 -6.46
C TYR A 167 5.62 9.15 -6.35
N TRP A 168 5.71 9.91 -7.44
CA TRP A 168 6.48 11.14 -7.50
C TRP A 168 5.56 12.39 -7.43
N ASP A 169 6.14 13.58 -7.56
CA ASP A 169 5.46 14.88 -7.40
C ASP A 169 4.40 15.18 -8.45
N ASP A 170 4.46 14.50 -9.59
CA ASP A 170 3.43 14.54 -10.64
C ASP A 170 2.21 13.65 -10.35
N GLY A 171 2.24 12.88 -9.26
CA GLY A 171 1.22 11.91 -8.87
C GLY A 171 1.28 10.59 -9.65
N ALA A 172 2.25 10.38 -10.53
CA ALA A 172 2.47 9.12 -11.21
C ALA A 172 3.34 8.16 -10.37
N GLN A 173 3.22 6.85 -10.63
CA GLN A 173 4.18 5.90 -10.08
C GLN A 173 5.59 6.25 -10.54
N VAL A 174 6.56 6.13 -9.64
CA VAL A 174 7.96 6.45 -9.95
C VAL A 174 8.48 5.67 -11.15
N LEU A 175 9.17 6.40 -12.04
CA LEU A 175 9.83 5.89 -13.22
C LEU A 175 11.27 6.38 -13.24
N SER A 176 12.07 5.91 -14.19
CA SER A 176 13.45 6.41 -14.41
C SER A 176 13.45 7.92 -14.66
N PRO A 177 14.37 8.68 -14.01
CA PRO A 177 15.52 8.21 -13.22
C PRO A 177 15.22 8.01 -11.72
N HIS A 178 14.00 8.31 -11.25
CA HIS A 178 13.67 8.35 -9.82
C HIS A 178 13.62 6.94 -9.19
N ASP A 179 13.10 5.94 -9.92
CA ASP A 179 13.07 4.54 -9.47
C ASP A 179 14.50 4.03 -9.17
N THR A 180 15.43 4.25 -10.09
CA THR A 180 16.84 3.85 -9.93
C THR A 180 17.47 4.57 -8.73
N GLY A 181 17.24 5.87 -8.60
CA GLY A 181 17.76 6.65 -7.47
C GLY A 181 17.21 6.21 -6.12
N ILE A 182 15.94 5.82 -6.04
CA ILE A 182 15.33 5.26 -4.84
C ILE A 182 15.95 3.89 -4.53
N ILE A 183 16.04 3.00 -5.52
CA ILE A 183 16.66 1.67 -5.38
C ILE A 183 18.08 1.79 -4.82
N ASP A 184 18.88 2.71 -5.35
CA ASP A 184 20.25 2.92 -4.92
C ASP A 184 20.35 3.41 -3.46
N GLU A 185 19.39 4.20 -2.99
CA GLU A 185 19.33 4.60 -1.59
C GLU A 185 18.81 3.48 -0.69
N VAL A 186 17.80 2.73 -1.12
CA VAL A 186 17.26 1.58 -0.37
C VAL A 186 18.33 0.53 -0.12
N LYS A 187 19.17 0.22 -1.12
CA LYS A 187 20.28 -0.75 -1.00
C LYS A 187 21.33 -0.36 0.05
N LYS A 188 21.40 0.90 0.45
CA LYS A 188 22.35 1.39 1.46
C LYS A 188 21.79 1.33 2.88
N VAL A 189 20.48 1.18 3.02
CA VAL A 189 19.82 1.21 4.33
C VAL A 189 20.01 -0.12 5.05
N ARG A 190 20.52 -0.05 6.28
CA ARG A 190 20.49 -1.17 7.24
C ARG A 190 19.34 -0.94 8.20
N ILE A 191 18.88 -1.98 8.87
CA ILE A 191 17.74 -1.88 9.79
C ILE A 191 17.98 -0.88 10.92
N GLU A 192 19.21 -0.76 11.39
CA GLU A 192 19.62 0.17 12.44
C GLU A 192 19.57 1.65 11.99
N ASP A 193 19.58 1.90 10.68
CA ASP A 193 19.52 3.25 10.11
C ASP A 193 18.07 3.75 9.96
N VAL A 194 17.08 2.87 10.13
CA VAL A 194 15.65 3.20 9.96
C VAL A 194 15.11 3.94 11.18
N LYS A 195 14.55 5.11 10.95
CA LYS A 195 13.97 5.96 12.00
C LYS A 195 12.50 5.63 12.20
N PHE A 196 12.20 4.62 13.01
CA PHE A 196 10.82 4.19 13.28
C PHE A 196 10.03 5.13 14.20
N GLU A 197 10.73 5.93 15.06
CA GLU A 197 10.08 6.85 15.99
C GLU A 197 9.52 8.07 15.24
N PRO A 198 8.18 8.26 15.21
CA PRO A 198 7.56 9.34 14.45
C PRO A 198 7.85 10.72 15.08
N ASN A 199 7.80 11.75 14.24
CA ASN A 199 7.58 13.12 14.68
C ASN A 199 6.08 13.46 14.50
N PRO A 200 5.26 13.44 15.57
CA PRO A 200 3.81 13.64 15.47
C PRO A 200 3.41 14.99 14.87
N ASP A 201 4.23 16.03 15.07
CA ASP A 201 3.97 17.38 14.56
C ASP A 201 4.01 17.45 13.01
N LEU A 202 4.64 16.44 12.39
CA LEU A 202 4.75 16.32 10.94
C LEU A 202 3.81 15.28 10.34
N ILE A 203 2.90 14.69 11.14
CA ILE A 203 1.87 13.77 10.63
C ILE A 203 0.53 14.48 10.65
N GLN A 204 -0.08 14.64 9.48
CA GLN A 204 -1.42 15.20 9.33
C GLN A 204 -2.36 14.14 8.78
N ILE A 205 -3.45 13.87 9.50
CA ILE A 205 -4.51 13.00 9.00
C ILE A 205 -5.37 13.77 8.01
N ILE A 206 -5.65 13.16 6.85
CA ILE A 206 -6.51 13.67 5.79
C ILE A 206 -7.63 12.68 5.49
N GLY A 207 -8.76 13.15 4.96
CA GLY A 207 -9.95 12.32 4.69
C GLY A 207 -11.03 13.09 3.95
N GLY A 208 -12.20 13.25 4.55
CA GLY A 208 -13.43 13.72 3.88
C GLY A 208 -13.32 15.03 3.10
N GLU A 209 -12.46 15.96 3.47
CA GLU A 209 -12.21 17.18 2.69
C GLU A 209 -11.48 16.84 1.37
N MET A 210 -10.48 15.97 1.44
CA MET A 210 -9.78 15.48 0.24
C MET A 210 -10.70 14.64 -0.65
N ASP A 211 -11.57 13.80 -0.04
CA ASP A 211 -12.59 13.04 -0.75
C ASP A 211 -13.50 13.97 -1.58
N TYR A 212 -13.94 15.09 -0.98
CA TYR A 212 -14.77 16.09 -1.64
C TYR A 212 -14.04 16.73 -2.83
N ASP A 213 -12.82 17.21 -2.63
CA ASP A 213 -12.01 17.84 -3.69
C ASP A 213 -11.77 16.86 -4.85
N TYR A 214 -11.45 15.60 -4.52
CA TYR A 214 -11.27 14.55 -5.53
C TYR A 214 -12.57 14.29 -6.31
N MET A 215 -13.70 14.17 -5.62
CA MET A 215 -15.00 13.95 -6.27
C MET A 215 -15.38 15.11 -7.20
N MET A 216 -15.08 16.36 -6.82
CA MET A 216 -15.32 17.53 -7.66
C MET A 216 -14.42 17.51 -8.90
N ALA A 217 -13.14 17.22 -8.75
CA ALA A 217 -12.22 17.09 -9.89
C ALA A 217 -12.65 15.97 -10.87
N VAL A 218 -13.11 14.83 -10.36
CA VAL A 218 -13.65 13.76 -11.20
C VAL A 218 -14.92 14.21 -11.93
N LYS A 219 -15.78 14.98 -11.26
CA LYS A 219 -17.01 15.53 -11.86
C LYS A 219 -16.72 16.51 -12.98
N GLU A 220 -15.67 17.34 -12.86
CA GLU A 220 -15.26 18.26 -13.94
C GLU A 220 -14.83 17.50 -15.22
N GLY A 221 -14.33 16.29 -15.09
CA GLY A 221 -14.01 15.41 -16.22
C GLY A 221 -15.21 14.76 -16.92
N MET A 222 -16.43 15.02 -16.43
CA MET A 222 -17.64 14.43 -17.00
C MET A 222 -17.94 14.98 -18.39
N VAL A 223 -18.11 14.09 -19.38
CA VAL A 223 -18.30 14.48 -20.79
C VAL A 223 -19.69 15.08 -21.05
N ASP A 224 -20.74 14.49 -20.45
CA ASP A 224 -22.13 14.92 -20.68
C ASP A 224 -23.02 14.63 -19.46
N GLN A 225 -23.26 15.69 -18.69
CA GLN A 225 -24.15 15.59 -17.51
C GLN A 225 -25.61 15.40 -17.87
N ASP A 226 -26.08 15.92 -18.99
CA ASP A 226 -27.47 15.82 -19.41
C ASP A 226 -27.87 14.37 -19.76
N VAL A 227 -26.91 13.58 -20.27
CA VAL A 227 -27.12 12.14 -20.49
C VAL A 227 -27.39 11.44 -19.15
N ILE A 228 -26.58 11.75 -18.11
CA ILE A 228 -26.77 11.16 -16.78
C ILE A 228 -28.12 11.55 -16.20
N LEU A 229 -28.49 12.83 -16.29
CA LEU A 229 -29.79 13.29 -15.79
C LEU A 229 -30.98 12.65 -16.51
N ARG A 230 -30.86 12.38 -17.81
CA ARG A 230 -31.90 11.64 -18.57
C ARG A 230 -31.98 10.15 -18.17
N GLN A 231 -30.88 9.61 -17.63
CA GLN A 231 -30.76 8.20 -17.21
C GLN A 231 -30.69 8.05 -15.69
N LYS A 232 -31.14 9.05 -14.93
CA LYS A 232 -31.04 9.08 -13.45
C LYS A 232 -31.67 7.86 -12.76
N ASP A 233 -32.69 7.26 -13.41
CA ASP A 233 -33.45 6.11 -12.89
C ASP A 233 -32.82 4.76 -13.29
N LEU A 234 -31.66 4.76 -13.95
CA LEU A 234 -30.91 3.54 -14.28
C LEU A 234 -30.62 2.74 -13.00
N ASN A 235 -30.97 1.45 -13.00
CA ASN A 235 -30.63 0.55 -11.93
C ASN A 235 -29.11 0.19 -12.01
N ILE A 236 -28.37 0.61 -11.04
CA ILE A 236 -26.94 0.33 -10.91
C ILE A 236 -26.75 -0.63 -9.76
N VAL A 237 -26.10 -1.77 -10.01
CA VAL A 237 -25.59 -2.64 -8.94
C VAL A 237 -24.10 -2.43 -8.81
N TYR A 238 -23.67 -2.17 -7.59
CA TYR A 238 -22.27 -1.88 -7.28
C TYR A 238 -21.73 -2.79 -6.16
N SER A 239 -20.52 -3.30 -6.36
CA SER A 239 -19.75 -3.99 -5.34
C SER A 239 -18.37 -3.35 -5.20
N ALA A 240 -17.94 -3.12 -3.96
CA ALA A 240 -16.57 -2.73 -3.65
C ALA A 240 -15.61 -3.93 -3.50
N MET A 241 -16.11 -5.16 -3.49
CA MET A 241 -15.33 -6.38 -3.20
C MET A 241 -14.42 -6.20 -1.95
N HIS A 242 -14.99 -5.68 -0.86
CA HIS A 242 -14.30 -5.34 0.39
C HIS A 242 -13.27 -4.18 0.29
N GLY A 243 -13.10 -3.58 -0.89
CA GLY A 243 -12.01 -2.66 -1.22
C GLY A 243 -12.34 -1.17 -1.11
N THR A 244 -11.45 -0.39 -1.71
CA THR A 244 -11.34 1.07 -1.55
C THR A 244 -12.48 1.88 -2.16
N GLY A 245 -13.24 1.30 -3.12
CA GLY A 245 -14.35 1.98 -3.78
C GLY A 245 -15.63 2.10 -2.93
N ARG A 246 -15.67 1.51 -1.73
CA ARG A 246 -16.90 1.41 -0.92
C ARG A 246 -17.56 2.75 -0.56
N VAL A 247 -16.77 3.79 -0.38
CA VAL A 247 -17.27 5.13 -0.01
C VAL A 247 -17.44 6.00 -1.23
N LEU A 248 -16.35 6.24 -1.97
CA LEU A 248 -16.32 7.23 -3.03
C LEU A 248 -17.20 6.88 -4.24
N VAL A 249 -17.21 5.61 -4.68
CA VAL A 249 -17.95 5.26 -5.91
C VAL A 249 -19.45 5.49 -5.75
N PRO A 250 -20.13 5.01 -4.68
CA PRO A 250 -21.54 5.32 -4.48
C PRO A 250 -21.81 6.82 -4.30
N LEU A 251 -20.91 7.55 -3.63
CA LEU A 251 -21.03 9.00 -3.45
C LEU A 251 -20.90 9.74 -4.77
N CYS A 252 -19.92 9.41 -5.60
CA CYS A 252 -19.74 9.99 -6.94
C CYS A 252 -20.98 9.76 -7.79
N LEU A 253 -21.47 8.53 -7.88
CA LEU A 253 -22.65 8.20 -8.69
C LEU A 253 -23.89 9.01 -8.26
N ARG A 254 -24.11 9.13 -6.94
CA ARG A 254 -25.20 9.97 -6.40
C ARG A 254 -25.01 11.45 -6.71
N SER A 255 -23.79 11.97 -6.55
CA SER A 255 -23.47 13.37 -6.83
C SER A 255 -23.64 13.75 -8.29
N TRP A 256 -23.55 12.78 -9.19
CA TRP A 256 -23.78 12.96 -10.62
C TRP A 256 -25.27 12.92 -10.99
N GLY A 257 -26.12 12.36 -10.14
CA GLY A 257 -27.56 12.37 -10.33
C GLY A 257 -28.24 11.01 -10.42
N PHE A 258 -27.50 9.90 -10.37
CA PHE A 258 -28.10 8.56 -10.34
C PHE A 258 -28.82 8.32 -9.01
N GLN A 259 -30.05 7.79 -9.09
CA GLN A 259 -30.94 7.60 -7.93
C GLN A 259 -30.99 6.15 -7.46
N ASN A 260 -30.90 5.19 -8.36
CA ASN A 260 -31.08 3.77 -8.07
C ASN A 260 -29.72 3.05 -7.99
N ILE A 261 -29.00 3.26 -6.89
CA ILE A 261 -27.72 2.63 -6.65
C ILE A 261 -27.88 1.55 -5.58
N ASN A 262 -27.83 0.31 -6.01
CA ASN A 262 -27.95 -0.89 -5.20
C ASN A 262 -26.54 -1.44 -4.90
N VAL A 263 -26.13 -1.40 -3.64
CA VAL A 263 -24.83 -1.94 -3.25
C VAL A 263 -24.96 -3.38 -2.77
N VAL A 264 -23.95 -4.22 -3.01
CA VAL A 264 -23.85 -5.58 -2.45
C VAL A 264 -23.40 -5.46 -0.99
N PRO A 265 -24.30 -5.62 0.01
CA PRO A 265 -23.98 -5.26 1.40
C PRO A 265 -22.79 -6.03 1.95
N GLU A 266 -22.70 -7.32 1.66
CA GLU A 266 -21.63 -8.21 2.14
C GLU A 266 -20.26 -7.78 1.63
N GLN A 267 -20.18 -7.24 0.42
CA GLN A 267 -18.95 -6.80 -0.23
C GLN A 267 -18.62 -5.33 0.04
N MET A 268 -19.47 -4.60 0.75
CA MET A 268 -19.20 -3.25 1.25
C MET A 268 -18.49 -3.26 2.61
N VAL A 269 -18.36 -4.40 3.27
CA VAL A 269 -17.59 -4.54 4.52
C VAL A 269 -16.11 -4.57 4.20
N ILE A 270 -15.30 -3.77 4.90
CA ILE A 270 -13.82 -3.82 4.77
C ILE A 270 -13.32 -5.13 5.38
N ASP A 271 -12.69 -5.98 4.59
CA ASP A 271 -12.08 -7.21 5.08
C ASP A 271 -10.94 -7.65 4.16
N GLY A 272 -9.72 -7.65 4.69
CA GLY A 272 -8.51 -8.06 3.96
C GLY A 272 -8.44 -9.56 3.65
N ASN A 273 -9.35 -10.36 4.21
CA ASN A 273 -9.45 -11.79 3.91
C ASN A 273 -10.39 -12.09 2.73
N PHE A 274 -11.13 -11.08 2.23
CA PHE A 274 -12.03 -11.20 1.08
C PHE A 274 -13.01 -12.39 1.18
N PRO A 275 -13.81 -12.50 2.26
CA PRO A 275 -14.55 -13.73 2.60
C PRO A 275 -15.64 -14.13 1.58
N THR A 276 -16.03 -13.23 0.70
CA THR A 276 -17.10 -13.49 -0.30
C THR A 276 -16.57 -13.86 -1.69
N VAL A 277 -15.25 -13.89 -1.88
CA VAL A 277 -14.61 -14.20 -3.17
C VAL A 277 -13.35 -15.04 -2.94
N VAL A 278 -13.05 -15.92 -3.88
CA VAL A 278 -11.79 -16.70 -3.85
C VAL A 278 -10.59 -15.80 -4.17
N SER A 279 -10.80 -14.87 -5.12
CA SER A 279 -9.80 -13.85 -5.49
C SER A 279 -10.51 -12.52 -5.70
N PRO A 280 -9.98 -11.40 -5.16
CA PRO A 280 -10.58 -10.07 -5.29
C PRO A 280 -10.34 -9.45 -6.68
N ASN A 281 -10.32 -10.26 -7.73
CA ASN A 281 -10.13 -9.80 -9.10
C ASN A 281 -11.50 -9.71 -9.82
N PRO A 282 -11.95 -8.50 -10.23
CA PRO A 282 -13.24 -8.32 -10.92
C PRO A 282 -13.33 -8.99 -12.30
N GLU A 283 -12.19 -9.41 -12.88
CA GLU A 283 -12.18 -10.20 -14.12
C GLU A 283 -12.67 -11.65 -13.90
N ASN A 284 -12.66 -12.12 -12.66
CA ASN A 284 -13.18 -13.44 -12.31
C ASN A 284 -14.70 -13.37 -12.20
N ALA A 285 -15.43 -14.12 -13.03
CA ALA A 285 -16.89 -14.16 -13.03
C ALA A 285 -17.46 -14.55 -11.64
N GLU A 286 -16.77 -15.38 -10.88
CA GLU A 286 -17.16 -15.76 -9.53
C GLU A 286 -17.23 -14.57 -8.58
N ALA A 287 -16.28 -13.62 -8.67
CA ALA A 287 -16.26 -12.42 -7.85
C ALA A 287 -17.48 -11.51 -8.05
N MET A 288 -18.09 -11.55 -9.25
CA MET A 288 -19.26 -10.76 -9.61
C MET A 288 -20.61 -11.43 -9.28
N THR A 289 -20.59 -12.70 -8.79
CA THR A 289 -21.80 -13.52 -8.61
C THR A 289 -22.85 -12.86 -7.70
N LEU A 290 -22.43 -12.22 -6.60
CA LEU A 290 -23.38 -11.55 -5.69
C LEU A 290 -24.01 -10.32 -6.34
N GLY A 291 -23.22 -9.54 -7.10
CA GLY A 291 -23.75 -8.41 -7.86
C GLY A 291 -24.76 -8.84 -8.92
N MET A 292 -24.47 -9.89 -9.69
CA MET A 292 -25.37 -10.44 -10.69
C MET A 292 -26.68 -10.99 -10.11
N LYS A 293 -26.67 -11.47 -8.86
CA LYS A 293 -27.90 -11.94 -8.19
C LYS A 293 -28.76 -10.79 -7.66
N LEU A 294 -28.14 -9.65 -7.39
CA LEU A 294 -28.84 -8.46 -6.89
C LEU A 294 -29.48 -7.64 -8.01
N GLY A 295 -28.95 -7.72 -9.24
CA GLY A 295 -29.49 -7.05 -10.46
C GLY A 295 -30.49 -7.90 -11.18
#